data_c07d8e07e1ca797f82a02edde0488248
#
_entry.id   c07d8e07e1ca797f82a02edde0488248
#
_cell.length_a   1.000
_cell.length_b   1.000
_cell.length_c   1.000
_cell.angle_alpha   90.00
_cell.angle_beta   90.00
_cell.angle_gamma   90.00
#
_symmetry.space_group_name_H-M   'P 1'
#
loop_
_entity.id
_entity.type
_entity.pdbx_description
1 polymer ?
#
loop_
_entity_poly.entity_id
_entity_poly.type
_entity_poly.pdbx_seq_one_letter_code
_entity_poly.pdbx_strand_id
1 'polypeptide(L)'
;MSGNSIKVPPESRKSIRAAAAFSRLALEKVHKCDDLYLPIVQMLEFALPKLDSEYSFEVWSVGRMGDNHGLTNPTEKTIILREDVYEKALLGHGRDRMTAAHELGHYVLHSDVDISFARSNEDLKCYENSEWQADCFGGEILMPYTKKDLLIGKTPQEIADLCGVSLKAATYQSKFFR
;
A
#
# COMPACT_ATOMS: atom_id res chain seq x y z
N MET A 1 -2.40 -13.55 1.77
CA MET A 1 -3.34 -12.44 1.68
C MET A 1 -4.71 -13.06 1.54
N SER A 2 -5.49 -13.11 2.59
CA SER A 2 -6.88 -13.55 2.56
C SER A 2 -7.73 -12.49 3.25
N GLY A 3 -7.60 -11.25 2.79
CA GLY A 3 -8.59 -10.24 3.08
C GLY A 3 -9.89 -10.64 2.38
N ASN A 4 -11.02 -10.59 3.08
CA ASN A 4 -12.30 -10.72 2.43
C ASN A 4 -12.47 -9.54 1.48
N SER A 5 -12.47 -9.82 0.18
CA SER A 5 -12.76 -8.78 -0.84
C SER A 5 -14.09 -8.13 -0.55
N ILE A 6 -14.08 -6.82 -0.44
CA ILE A 6 -15.28 -6.01 -0.18
C ILE A 6 -15.58 -5.23 -1.46
N LYS A 7 -16.87 -5.11 -1.80
CA LYS A 7 -17.31 -4.24 -2.89
C LYS A 7 -17.13 -2.78 -2.47
N VAL A 8 -16.40 -2.03 -3.28
CA VAL A 8 -16.13 -0.61 -3.07
C VAL A 8 -16.51 0.19 -4.31
N PRO A 9 -16.65 1.51 -4.23
CA PRO A 9 -16.83 2.35 -5.41
C PRO A 9 -15.77 2.06 -6.47
N PRO A 10 -16.16 2.01 -7.75
CA PRO A 10 -15.24 1.66 -8.83
C PRO A 10 -14.13 2.70 -8.99
N GLU A 11 -12.88 2.24 -8.95
CA GLU A 11 -11.70 3.08 -9.15
C GLU A 11 -10.84 2.59 -10.32
N SER A 12 -10.46 3.52 -11.19
CA SER A 12 -9.52 3.21 -12.26
C SER A 12 -8.07 3.20 -11.73
N ARG A 13 -7.20 2.41 -12.37
CA ARG A 13 -5.75 2.49 -12.06
C ARG A 13 -5.20 3.92 -12.17
N LYS A 14 -5.73 4.74 -13.10
CA LYS A 14 -5.32 6.14 -13.27
C LYS A 14 -5.68 6.99 -12.04
N SER A 15 -6.87 6.79 -11.49
CA SER A 15 -7.32 7.47 -10.28
C SER A 15 -6.49 7.02 -9.06
N ILE A 16 -6.31 5.70 -8.89
CA ILE A 16 -5.49 5.12 -7.81
C ILE A 16 -4.03 5.64 -7.90
N ARG A 17 -3.46 5.72 -9.11
CA ARG A 17 -2.14 6.30 -9.34
C ARG A 17 -2.05 7.74 -8.89
N ALA A 18 -3.07 8.56 -9.17
CA ALA A 18 -3.10 9.95 -8.73
C ALA A 18 -3.17 10.04 -7.20
N ALA A 19 -4.00 9.21 -6.54
CA ALA A 19 -4.08 9.13 -5.09
C ALA A 19 -2.73 8.70 -4.47
N ALA A 20 -2.09 7.65 -5.01
CA ALA A 20 -0.79 7.18 -4.54
C ALA A 20 0.31 8.23 -4.72
N ALA A 21 0.32 8.95 -5.86
CA ALA A 21 1.28 10.03 -6.10
C ALA A 21 1.11 11.20 -5.13
N PHE A 22 -0.14 11.59 -4.85
CA PHE A 22 -0.44 12.63 -3.87
C PHE A 22 -0.02 12.22 -2.45
N SER A 23 -0.39 11.01 -2.03
CA SER A 23 -0.02 10.46 -0.72
C SER A 23 1.50 10.37 -0.55
N ARG A 24 2.21 9.88 -1.58
CA ARG A 24 3.66 9.81 -1.56
C ARG A 24 4.29 11.18 -1.39
N LEU A 25 3.86 12.18 -2.18
CA LEU A 25 4.38 13.54 -2.09
C LEU A 25 4.17 14.15 -0.69
N ALA A 26 3.00 13.94 -0.08
CA ALA A 26 2.72 14.42 1.27
C ALA A 26 3.64 13.75 2.31
N LEU A 27 3.82 12.44 2.24
CA LEU A 27 4.69 11.67 3.14
C LEU A 27 6.17 12.06 2.96
N GLU A 28 6.65 12.15 1.71
CA GLU A 28 8.03 12.56 1.39
C GLU A 28 8.33 13.97 1.92
N LYS A 29 7.37 14.89 1.81
CA LYS A 29 7.52 16.25 2.33
C LYS A 29 7.67 16.29 3.84
N VAL A 30 6.92 15.47 4.57
CA VAL A 30 6.98 15.38 6.04
C VAL A 30 8.27 14.69 6.49
N HIS A 31 8.66 13.62 5.81
CA HIS A 31 9.86 12.83 6.14
C HIS A 31 11.15 13.43 5.55
N LYS A 32 11.03 14.42 4.67
CA LYS A 32 12.17 15.09 3.97
C LYS A 32 13.03 14.11 3.17
N CYS A 33 12.40 13.19 2.43
CA CYS A 33 13.08 12.30 1.50
C CYS A 33 12.50 12.47 0.09
N ASP A 34 13.28 12.14 -0.93
CA ASP A 34 12.88 12.17 -2.34
C ASP A 34 13.57 11.04 -3.13
N ASP A 35 13.67 9.87 -2.55
CA ASP A 35 14.31 8.71 -3.16
C ASP A 35 13.30 7.81 -3.89
N LEU A 36 13.78 6.93 -4.78
CA LEU A 36 12.95 5.85 -5.32
C LEU A 36 12.51 4.89 -4.21
N TYR A 37 13.43 4.57 -3.30
CA TYR A 37 13.11 3.77 -2.12
C TYR A 37 12.31 4.57 -1.11
N LEU A 38 11.02 4.27 -0.97
CA LEU A 38 10.16 4.87 0.05
C LEU A 38 10.27 4.07 1.36
N PRO A 39 10.74 4.62 2.49
CA PRO A 39 10.78 3.92 3.78
C PRO A 39 9.37 3.79 4.38
N ILE A 40 8.54 2.92 3.77
CA ILE A 40 7.09 2.88 3.98
C ILE A 40 6.70 2.69 5.45
N VAL A 41 7.42 1.85 6.22
CA VAL A 41 7.11 1.62 7.64
C VAL A 41 7.32 2.90 8.45
N GLN A 42 8.47 3.58 8.24
CA GLN A 42 8.73 4.86 8.91
C GLN A 42 7.72 5.94 8.49
N MET A 43 7.21 5.87 7.24
CA MET A 43 6.15 6.77 6.79
C MET A 43 4.86 6.54 7.57
N LEU A 44 4.46 5.27 7.78
CA LEU A 44 3.28 4.92 8.57
C LEU A 44 3.45 5.32 10.04
N GLU A 45 4.62 5.10 10.61
CA GLU A 45 4.88 5.29 12.03
C GLU A 45 5.11 6.76 12.41
N PHE A 46 5.79 7.55 11.56
CA PHE A 46 6.26 8.89 11.92
C PHE A 46 5.76 10.03 11.03
N ALA A 47 5.41 9.78 9.78
CA ALA A 47 4.98 10.82 8.86
C ALA A 47 3.44 10.93 8.80
N LEU A 48 2.73 9.82 8.68
CA LEU A 48 1.27 9.82 8.57
C LEU A 48 0.57 10.41 9.80
N PRO A 49 1.01 10.16 11.07
CA PRO A 49 0.43 10.82 12.24
C PRO A 49 0.54 12.34 12.25
N LYS A 50 1.47 12.91 11.49
CA LYS A 50 1.61 14.37 11.33
C LYS A 50 0.66 14.94 10.27
N LEU A 51 0.15 14.09 9.38
CA LEU A 51 -0.80 14.46 8.33
C LEU A 51 -2.25 14.25 8.76
N ASP A 52 -2.52 13.23 9.58
CA ASP A 52 -3.82 12.94 10.17
C ASP A 52 -3.65 12.65 11.66
N SER A 53 -4.13 13.56 12.50
CA SER A 53 -4.00 13.47 13.97
C SER A 53 -4.89 12.38 14.59
N GLU A 54 -5.86 11.86 13.86
CA GLU A 54 -6.74 10.78 14.32
C GLU A 54 -6.18 9.39 13.93
N TYR A 55 -5.16 9.36 13.07
CA TYR A 55 -4.51 8.13 12.65
C TYR A 55 -3.70 7.48 13.77
N SER A 56 -3.75 6.16 13.86
CA SER A 56 -2.89 5.36 14.72
C SER A 56 -2.21 4.22 13.97
N PHE A 57 -1.00 3.87 14.42
CA PHE A 57 -0.24 2.75 13.90
C PHE A 57 0.06 1.76 15.04
N GLU A 58 -0.23 0.48 14.83
CA GLU A 58 -0.04 -0.56 15.81
C GLU A 58 0.73 -1.76 15.24
N VAL A 59 1.48 -2.42 16.10
CA VAL A 59 2.14 -3.71 15.78
C VAL A 59 1.60 -4.76 16.73
N TRP A 60 1.02 -5.83 16.17
CA TRP A 60 0.44 -6.91 16.96
C TRP A 60 1.20 -8.22 16.77
N SER A 61 1.23 -9.04 17.84
CA SER A 61 1.89 -10.34 17.81
C SER A 61 1.29 -11.30 16.79
N VAL A 62 2.10 -12.26 16.32
CA VAL A 62 1.65 -13.33 15.41
C VAL A 62 0.43 -14.06 15.99
N GLY A 63 0.44 -14.34 17.30
CA GLY A 63 -0.66 -15.05 17.97
C GLY A 63 -1.98 -14.28 17.93
N ARG A 64 -1.94 -12.93 17.98
CA ARG A 64 -3.13 -12.06 17.90
C ARG A 64 -3.63 -11.90 16.47
N MET A 65 -2.72 -11.79 15.50
CA MET A 65 -3.04 -11.56 14.09
C MET A 65 -3.40 -12.85 13.33
N GLY A 66 -2.93 -14.02 13.80
CA GLY A 66 -3.11 -15.28 13.07
C GLY A 66 -2.54 -15.21 11.65
N ASP A 67 -3.36 -15.54 10.65
CA ASP A 67 -2.96 -15.53 9.24
C ASP A 67 -2.93 -14.14 8.60
N ASN A 68 -3.45 -13.11 9.28
CA ASN A 68 -3.42 -11.75 8.77
C ASN A 68 -2.02 -11.15 8.90
N HIS A 69 -1.48 -10.64 7.82
CA HIS A 69 -0.18 -9.99 7.78
C HIS A 69 -0.25 -8.50 8.11
N GLY A 70 -1.36 -7.87 7.75
CA GLY A 70 -1.74 -6.51 8.06
C GLY A 70 -3.25 -6.41 8.16
N LEU A 71 -3.73 -5.37 8.80
CA LEU A 71 -5.15 -5.01 8.90
C LEU A 71 -5.27 -3.49 8.92
N THR A 72 -6.25 -3.00 8.20
CA THR A 72 -6.67 -1.60 8.28
C THR A 72 -8.08 -1.53 8.81
N ASN A 73 -8.29 -0.73 9.86
CA ASN A 73 -9.61 -0.36 10.32
C ASN A 73 -9.89 1.09 9.88
N PRO A 74 -10.64 1.30 8.79
CA PRO A 74 -10.90 2.64 8.27
C PRO A 74 -11.70 3.51 9.25
N THR A 75 -12.63 2.92 9.99
CA THR A 75 -13.48 3.64 10.95
C THR A 75 -12.68 4.18 12.14
N GLU A 76 -11.73 3.37 12.63
CA GLU A 76 -10.84 3.75 13.74
C GLU A 76 -9.56 4.43 13.23
N LYS A 77 -9.43 4.62 11.93
CA LYS A 77 -8.25 5.19 11.28
C LYS A 77 -6.94 4.54 11.72
N THR A 78 -6.95 3.22 11.86
CA THR A 78 -5.81 2.45 12.38
C THR A 78 -5.26 1.51 11.33
N ILE A 79 -3.94 1.52 11.16
CA ILE A 79 -3.20 0.49 10.42
C ILE A 79 -2.46 -0.38 11.43
N ILE A 80 -2.59 -1.69 11.28
CA ILE A 80 -1.98 -2.69 12.14
C ILE A 80 -1.10 -3.59 11.28
N LEU A 81 0.15 -3.77 11.66
CA LEU A 81 1.01 -4.77 11.05
C LEU A 81 1.31 -5.89 12.05
N ARG A 82 1.43 -7.11 11.54
CA ARG A 82 1.92 -8.22 12.34
C ARG A 82 3.42 -8.03 12.62
N GLU A 83 3.89 -8.35 13.82
CA GLU A 83 5.25 -8.07 14.28
C GLU A 83 6.36 -8.60 13.35
N ASP A 84 6.21 -9.83 12.83
CA ASP A 84 7.19 -10.39 11.90
C ASP A 84 7.19 -9.70 10.51
N VAL A 85 6.04 -9.16 10.09
CA VAL A 85 5.91 -8.36 8.85
C VAL A 85 6.55 -6.99 9.05
N TYR A 86 6.28 -6.36 10.20
CA TYR A 86 6.88 -5.08 10.58
C TYR A 86 8.41 -5.16 10.59
N GLU A 87 8.98 -6.15 11.31
CA GLU A 87 10.42 -6.34 11.40
C GLU A 87 11.06 -6.61 10.03
N LYS A 88 10.48 -7.51 9.22
CA LYS A 88 10.98 -7.82 7.87
C LYS A 88 10.87 -6.62 6.93
N ALA A 89 9.80 -5.84 7.01
CA ALA A 89 9.64 -4.63 6.20
C ALA A 89 10.69 -3.58 6.55
N LEU A 90 11.05 -3.41 7.84
CA LEU A 90 12.17 -2.56 8.28
C LEU A 90 13.51 -3.03 7.73
N LEU A 91 13.73 -4.34 7.63
CA LEU A 91 14.92 -4.95 7.03
C LEU A 91 14.94 -4.88 5.49
N GLY A 92 13.92 -4.29 4.87
CA GLY A 92 13.86 -4.11 3.42
C GLY A 92 13.24 -5.27 2.64
N HIS A 93 12.61 -6.26 3.29
CA HIS A 93 11.96 -7.36 2.60
C HIS A 93 10.78 -6.86 1.75
N GLY A 94 10.92 -6.94 0.45
CA GLY A 94 10.00 -6.33 -0.52
C GLY A 94 8.55 -6.83 -0.43
N ARG A 95 8.31 -8.09 -0.01
CA ARG A 95 6.96 -8.61 0.22
C ARG A 95 6.29 -7.90 1.40
N ASP A 96 7.00 -7.79 2.51
CA ASP A 96 6.46 -7.24 3.75
C ASP A 96 6.27 -5.72 3.64
N ARG A 97 7.15 -5.05 2.89
CA ARG A 97 6.97 -3.64 2.49
C ARG A 97 5.74 -3.44 1.62
N MET A 98 5.47 -4.37 0.67
CA MET A 98 4.23 -4.34 -0.12
C MET A 98 2.99 -4.52 0.76
N THR A 99 3.04 -5.36 1.81
CA THR A 99 1.96 -5.48 2.79
C THR A 99 1.68 -4.14 3.48
N ALA A 100 2.71 -3.45 3.98
CA ALA A 100 2.55 -2.14 4.60
C ALA A 100 1.94 -1.09 3.64
N ALA A 101 2.37 -1.09 2.38
CA ALA A 101 1.83 -0.20 1.35
C ALA A 101 0.40 -0.56 0.93
N HIS A 102 0.03 -1.83 0.97
CA HIS A 102 -1.32 -2.33 0.75
C HIS A 102 -2.28 -1.82 1.83
N GLU A 103 -1.89 -1.93 3.10
CA GLU A 103 -2.69 -1.40 4.22
C GLU A 103 -2.86 0.13 4.14
N LEU A 104 -1.83 0.85 3.72
CA LEU A 104 -1.97 2.28 3.41
C LEU A 104 -2.97 2.53 2.27
N GLY A 105 -3.02 1.63 1.28
CA GLY A 105 -4.00 1.68 0.21
C GLY A 105 -5.44 1.57 0.73
N HIS A 106 -5.71 0.64 1.63
CA HIS A 106 -7.00 0.55 2.30
C HIS A 106 -7.32 1.81 3.09
N TYR A 107 -6.36 2.34 3.84
CA TYR A 107 -6.52 3.55 4.62
C TYR A 107 -6.89 4.76 3.74
N VAL A 108 -6.20 4.95 2.61
CA VAL A 108 -6.39 6.13 1.74
C VAL A 108 -7.65 6.03 0.88
N LEU A 109 -7.96 4.84 0.37
CA LEU A 109 -9.01 4.66 -0.62
C LEU A 109 -10.38 4.29 -0.03
N HIS A 110 -10.40 3.73 1.18
CA HIS A 110 -11.61 3.11 1.72
C HIS A 110 -12.07 3.69 3.06
N SER A 111 -11.51 4.83 3.50
CA SER A 111 -11.87 5.47 4.78
C SER A 111 -13.35 5.85 4.88
N ASP A 112 -13.98 6.19 3.76
CA ASP A 112 -15.37 6.64 3.71
C ASP A 112 -16.34 5.53 3.22
N VAL A 113 -15.84 4.28 3.08
CA VAL A 113 -16.66 3.17 2.60
C VAL A 113 -17.44 2.55 3.73
N ASP A 114 -18.77 2.62 3.67
CA ASP A 114 -19.64 1.94 4.62
C ASP A 114 -19.59 0.41 4.39
N ILE A 115 -18.87 -0.28 5.27
CA ILE A 115 -18.64 -1.74 5.21
C ILE A 115 -19.96 -2.54 5.35
N SER A 116 -21.02 -1.90 5.86
CA SER A 116 -22.34 -2.57 6.06
C SER A 116 -23.00 -3.02 4.76
N PHE A 117 -22.69 -2.37 3.64
CA PHE A 117 -23.23 -2.70 2.31
C PHE A 117 -22.36 -3.66 1.48
N ALA A 118 -21.20 -4.04 1.98
CA ALA A 118 -20.12 -4.61 1.19
C ALA A 118 -20.12 -6.14 1.06
N ARG A 119 -21.09 -6.84 1.64
CA ARG A 119 -21.19 -8.32 1.58
C ARG A 119 -22.07 -8.77 0.41
N SER A 120 -21.56 -8.67 -0.82
CA SER A 120 -22.21 -9.32 -1.96
C SER A 120 -21.35 -10.50 -2.44
N ASN A 121 -22.01 -11.68 -2.59
CA ASN A 121 -21.43 -12.86 -3.25
C ASN A 121 -21.51 -12.75 -4.78
N GLU A 122 -21.53 -11.53 -5.33
CA GLU A 122 -21.54 -11.28 -6.77
C GLU A 122 -20.12 -11.31 -7.33
N ASP A 123 -20.00 -11.67 -8.61
CA ASP A 123 -18.73 -11.56 -9.37
C ASP A 123 -18.31 -10.11 -9.45
N LEU A 124 -17.44 -9.68 -8.50
CA LEU A 124 -16.93 -8.33 -8.46
C LEU A 124 -15.99 -8.07 -9.63
N LYS A 125 -16.22 -6.97 -10.33
CA LYS A 125 -15.24 -6.49 -11.30
C LYS A 125 -13.99 -6.02 -10.54
N CYS A 126 -12.80 -6.22 -11.13
CA CYS A 126 -11.55 -5.93 -10.43
C CYS A 126 -11.48 -4.50 -9.87
N TYR A 127 -12.03 -3.52 -10.61
CA TYR A 127 -12.04 -2.12 -10.22
C TYR A 127 -13.08 -1.75 -9.12
N GLU A 128 -13.93 -2.70 -8.71
CA GLU A 128 -14.88 -2.62 -7.59
C GLU A 128 -14.42 -3.45 -6.39
N ASN A 129 -13.22 -4.04 -6.46
CA ASN A 129 -12.66 -4.92 -5.46
C ASN A 129 -11.64 -4.18 -4.60
N SER A 130 -11.87 -4.10 -3.28
CA SER A 130 -11.01 -3.38 -2.33
C SER A 130 -9.57 -3.88 -2.33
N GLU A 131 -9.36 -5.20 -2.41
CA GLU A 131 -8.04 -5.81 -2.40
C GLU A 131 -7.25 -5.44 -3.66
N TRP A 132 -7.91 -5.48 -4.84
CA TRP A 132 -7.27 -5.07 -6.08
C TRP A 132 -6.91 -3.57 -6.07
N GLN A 133 -7.78 -2.73 -5.52
CA GLN A 133 -7.49 -1.29 -5.40
C GLN A 133 -6.31 -1.04 -4.47
N ALA A 134 -6.27 -1.71 -3.31
CA ALA A 134 -5.16 -1.61 -2.36
C ALA A 134 -3.83 -2.15 -2.94
N ASP A 135 -3.86 -3.28 -3.66
CA ASP A 135 -2.69 -3.82 -4.37
C ASP A 135 -2.18 -2.84 -5.44
N CYS A 136 -3.08 -2.24 -6.21
CA CYS A 136 -2.72 -1.20 -7.19
C CYS A 136 -2.06 0.00 -6.50
N PHE A 137 -2.64 0.49 -5.41
CA PHE A 137 -2.11 1.61 -4.65
C PHE A 137 -0.71 1.30 -4.11
N GLY A 138 -0.53 0.12 -3.49
CA GLY A 138 0.76 -0.34 -2.96
C GLY A 138 1.84 -0.37 -4.05
N GLY A 139 1.49 -0.87 -5.24
CA GLY A 139 2.40 -0.86 -6.40
C GLY A 139 2.74 0.56 -6.87
N GLU A 140 1.74 1.44 -6.99
CA GLU A 140 1.95 2.82 -7.47
C GLU A 140 2.69 3.70 -6.45
N ILE A 141 2.53 3.48 -5.13
CA ILE A 141 3.25 4.28 -4.12
C ILE A 141 4.69 3.85 -3.94
N LEU A 142 5.01 2.54 -4.02
CA LEU A 142 6.39 2.05 -3.90
C LEU A 142 7.18 2.15 -5.20
N MET A 143 6.52 2.07 -6.36
CA MET A 143 7.11 2.19 -7.69
C MET A 143 6.41 3.32 -8.45
N PRO A 144 6.72 4.58 -8.11
CA PRO A 144 5.89 5.72 -8.52
C PRO A 144 6.01 6.03 -10.01
N TYR A 145 4.87 6.14 -10.67
CA TYR A 145 4.80 6.57 -12.07
C TYR A 145 5.36 7.98 -12.29
N THR A 146 5.31 8.85 -11.29
CA THR A 146 5.90 10.20 -11.34
C THR A 146 7.42 10.20 -11.51
N LYS A 147 8.08 9.08 -11.15
CA LYS A 147 9.53 8.86 -11.32
C LYS A 147 9.81 7.78 -12.39
N LYS A 148 8.86 7.53 -13.29
CA LYS A 148 8.97 6.45 -14.30
C LYS A 148 10.21 6.57 -15.18
N ASP A 149 10.67 7.79 -15.47
CA ASP A 149 11.84 8.01 -16.32
C ASP A 149 13.13 7.41 -15.72
N LEU A 150 13.16 7.21 -14.40
CA LEU A 150 14.23 6.51 -13.71
C LEU A 150 14.07 4.98 -13.76
N LEU A 151 12.88 4.49 -14.16
CA LEU A 151 12.51 3.07 -14.15
C LEU A 151 12.35 2.49 -15.56
N ILE A 152 12.05 3.31 -16.56
CA ILE A 152 11.93 2.88 -17.97
C ILE A 152 13.27 2.32 -18.44
N GLY A 153 13.20 1.16 -19.13
CA GLY A 153 14.38 0.47 -19.65
C GLY A 153 15.13 -0.40 -18.63
N LYS A 154 14.76 -0.34 -17.36
CA LYS A 154 15.33 -1.24 -16.34
C LYS A 154 14.63 -2.60 -16.33
N THR A 155 15.40 -3.61 -15.99
CA THR A 155 14.88 -4.94 -15.75
C THR A 155 14.00 -4.97 -14.49
N PRO A 156 13.06 -5.93 -14.36
CA PRO A 156 12.29 -6.08 -13.14
C PRO A 156 13.16 -6.27 -11.88
N GLN A 157 14.34 -6.89 -11.99
CA GLN A 157 15.24 -7.05 -10.86
C GLN A 157 15.84 -5.71 -10.44
N GLU A 158 16.29 -4.88 -11.37
CA GLU A 158 16.81 -3.53 -11.06
C GLU A 158 15.73 -2.65 -10.43
N ILE A 159 14.49 -2.75 -10.91
CA ILE A 159 13.35 -2.03 -10.31
C ILE A 159 13.09 -2.53 -8.88
N ALA A 160 13.13 -3.86 -8.68
CA ALA A 160 12.95 -4.46 -7.36
C ALA A 160 14.00 -3.95 -6.36
N ASP A 161 15.26 -3.92 -6.77
CA ASP A 161 16.38 -3.47 -5.94
C ASP A 161 16.29 -1.96 -5.62
N LEU A 162 15.98 -1.13 -6.63
CA LEU A 162 15.87 0.32 -6.47
C LEU A 162 14.69 0.76 -5.59
N CYS A 163 13.55 0.09 -5.74
CA CYS A 163 12.32 0.45 -5.03
C CYS A 163 12.12 -0.35 -3.73
N GLY A 164 12.95 -1.37 -3.49
CA GLY A 164 12.84 -2.26 -2.32
C GLY A 164 11.54 -3.05 -2.32
N VAL A 165 11.17 -3.63 -3.47
CA VAL A 165 9.96 -4.46 -3.65
C VAL A 165 10.33 -5.87 -4.09
N SER A 166 9.37 -6.80 -4.04
CA SER A 166 9.62 -8.15 -4.55
C SER A 166 9.75 -8.15 -6.08
N LEU A 167 10.55 -9.09 -6.63
CA LEU A 167 10.65 -9.28 -8.07
C LEU A 167 9.28 -9.48 -8.73
N LYS A 168 8.36 -10.19 -8.07
CA LYS A 168 6.98 -10.38 -8.54
C LYS A 168 6.23 -9.04 -8.68
N ALA A 169 6.33 -8.16 -7.68
CA ALA A 169 5.71 -6.84 -7.72
C ALA A 169 6.32 -5.96 -8.82
N ALA A 170 7.66 -5.94 -8.94
CA ALA A 170 8.37 -5.20 -9.98
C ALA A 170 8.00 -5.70 -11.39
N THR A 171 7.94 -7.02 -11.61
CA THR A 171 7.53 -7.64 -12.89
C THR A 171 6.10 -7.25 -13.28
N TYR A 172 5.20 -7.17 -12.29
CA TYR A 172 3.83 -6.74 -12.56
C TYR A 172 3.75 -5.25 -12.88
N GLN A 173 4.37 -4.41 -12.05
CA GLN A 173 4.26 -2.94 -12.16
C GLN A 173 5.00 -2.38 -13.38
N SER A 174 6.13 -2.97 -13.80
CA SER A 174 6.90 -2.52 -14.97
C SER A 174 6.08 -2.45 -16.27
N LYS A 175 5.02 -3.24 -16.38
CA LYS A 175 4.09 -3.21 -17.54
C LYS A 175 3.37 -1.87 -17.71
N PHE A 176 3.31 -1.05 -16.68
CA PHE A 176 2.56 0.20 -16.62
C PHE A 176 3.44 1.46 -16.73
N PHE A 177 4.75 1.32 -16.92
CA PHE A 177 5.67 2.44 -17.14
C PHE A 177 5.79 2.89 -18.62
N ARG A 178 5.02 2.30 -19.49
CA ARG A 178 5.02 2.62 -20.93
C ARG A 178 4.26 3.90 -21.21
#